data_363ef047bdc670a176ab8c96eff685a5
#
_entry.id   363ef047bdc670a176ab8c96eff685a5
#
_cell.length_a   1.000
_cell.length_b   1.000
_cell.length_c   1.000
_cell.angle_alpha   90.00
_cell.angle_beta   90.00
_cell.angle_gamma   90.00
#
_symmetry.space_group_name_H-M   'P 1'
#
loop_
_entity.id
_entity.type
_entity.pdbx_description
1 polymer ?
#
loop_
_entity_poly.entity_id
_entity_poly.type
_entity_poly.pdbx_seq_one_letter_code
_entity_poly.pdbx_strand_id
1 'polypeptide(L)'
;ALWAKDPSIFYDINVTGTKNLLEAARDVGVERIIYCSTIGAIGLPPGGGLGTEETPVSLEQMAGHYKRSKYLAEQEVVKLAKAGLPVVIVNPSAPVGAGDVKPTPTGQVIVDFMKGRMPAYIETGMNIVDVDDVAAGHLLAMEKGRIGERYILGNKNLMLREVFEIMSRLTGIKAPSIKLPRLAILPLAYVNQWIANLTGQSPRIPLEGVKMAKYKMHYDCSKAIRELGIPLTPPEVALEKAVRWFRDHKYV
;
A
#
# COMPACT_ATOMS: atom_id res chain seq x y z
N ALA A 1 -9.13 -1.17 -4.26
CA ALA A 1 -10.14 -1.42 -3.21
C ALA A 1 -9.64 -2.52 -2.27
N LEU A 2 -9.95 -2.43 -0.97
CA LEU A 2 -9.65 -3.51 0.00
C LEU A 2 -10.84 -4.47 0.16
N TRP A 3 -12.00 -4.15 -0.43
CA TRP A 3 -13.22 -4.91 -0.34
C TRP A 3 -13.94 -4.94 -1.69
N ALA A 4 -14.56 -6.07 -1.98
CA ALA A 4 -15.49 -6.27 -3.08
C ALA A 4 -16.62 -7.20 -2.64
N LYS A 5 -17.82 -7.04 -3.22
CA LYS A 5 -18.98 -7.89 -2.93
C LYS A 5 -18.71 -9.33 -3.34
N ASP A 6 -18.09 -9.52 -4.50
CA ASP A 6 -17.57 -10.80 -4.97
C ASP A 6 -16.03 -10.78 -4.87
N PRO A 7 -15.45 -11.54 -3.93
CA PRO A 7 -14.00 -11.59 -3.77
C PRO A 7 -13.25 -12.26 -4.92
N SER A 8 -13.92 -13.05 -5.77
CA SER A 8 -13.26 -13.72 -6.91
C SER A 8 -12.59 -12.73 -7.85
N ILE A 9 -13.18 -11.55 -8.01
CA ILE A 9 -12.67 -10.47 -8.85
C ILE A 9 -11.21 -10.06 -8.51
N PHE A 10 -10.80 -10.18 -7.23
CA PHE A 10 -9.41 -9.92 -6.86
C PHE A 10 -8.45 -10.94 -7.47
N TYR A 11 -8.85 -12.21 -7.54
CA TYR A 11 -8.02 -13.28 -8.10
C TYR A 11 -8.03 -13.24 -9.62
N ASP A 12 -9.18 -13.02 -10.23
CA ASP A 12 -9.30 -12.91 -11.68
C ASP A 12 -8.45 -11.75 -12.23
N ILE A 13 -8.54 -10.57 -11.61
CA ILE A 13 -7.78 -9.40 -12.06
C ILE A 13 -6.30 -9.52 -11.67
N ASN A 14 -6.00 -9.79 -10.38
CA ASN A 14 -4.63 -9.72 -9.90
C ASN A 14 -3.81 -10.94 -10.28
N VAL A 15 -4.37 -12.15 -10.23
CA VAL A 15 -3.61 -13.40 -10.51
C VAL A 15 -3.72 -13.76 -11.98
N THR A 16 -4.94 -14.02 -12.46
CA THR A 16 -5.16 -14.47 -13.84
C THR A 16 -4.76 -13.38 -14.83
N GLY A 17 -5.17 -12.11 -14.58
CA GLY A 17 -4.81 -10.98 -15.43
C GLY A 17 -3.30 -10.74 -15.50
N THR A 18 -2.59 -10.82 -14.35
CA THR A 18 -1.12 -10.72 -14.32
C THR A 18 -0.48 -11.83 -15.15
N LYS A 19 -0.91 -13.10 -14.94
CA LYS A 19 -0.38 -14.24 -15.68
C LYS A 19 -0.56 -14.05 -17.18
N ASN A 20 -1.79 -13.76 -17.62
CA ASN A 20 -2.10 -13.59 -19.05
C ASN A 20 -1.27 -12.47 -19.69
N LEU A 21 -1.14 -11.34 -19.00
CA LEU A 21 -0.33 -10.20 -19.51
C LEU A 21 1.15 -10.55 -19.63
N LEU A 22 1.70 -11.24 -18.63
CA LEU A 22 3.12 -11.64 -18.64
C LEU A 22 3.42 -12.72 -19.67
N GLU A 23 2.51 -13.68 -19.87
CA GLU A 23 2.61 -14.68 -20.93
C GLU A 23 2.55 -14.03 -22.31
N ALA A 24 1.62 -13.10 -22.54
CA ALA A 24 1.56 -12.34 -23.78
C ALA A 24 2.84 -11.50 -24.01
N ALA A 25 3.37 -10.85 -22.96
CA ALA A 25 4.61 -10.10 -23.06
C ALA A 25 5.82 -11.00 -23.42
N ARG A 26 5.86 -12.21 -22.87
CA ARG A 26 6.86 -13.22 -23.25
C ARG A 26 6.73 -13.63 -24.73
N ASP A 27 5.51 -13.90 -25.18
CA ASP A 27 5.24 -14.44 -26.52
C ASP A 27 5.56 -13.42 -27.61
N VAL A 28 5.47 -12.11 -27.32
CA VAL A 28 5.88 -11.04 -28.24
C VAL A 28 7.33 -10.56 -28.01
N GLY A 29 8.06 -11.18 -27.08
CA GLY A 29 9.48 -10.89 -26.86
C GLY A 29 9.75 -9.53 -26.22
N VAL A 30 8.94 -9.09 -25.23
CA VAL A 30 9.20 -7.84 -24.50
C VAL A 30 10.55 -7.94 -23.79
N GLU A 31 11.45 -7.00 -24.07
CA GLU A 31 12.84 -7.01 -23.59
C GLU A 31 12.97 -6.73 -22.08
N ARG A 32 12.00 -5.99 -21.49
CA ARG A 32 12.02 -5.63 -20.07
C ARG A 32 10.62 -5.30 -19.55
N ILE A 33 10.30 -5.83 -18.36
CA ILE A 33 9.00 -5.67 -17.73
C ILE A 33 9.19 -5.12 -16.32
N ILE A 34 8.43 -4.10 -15.93
CA ILE A 34 8.35 -3.64 -14.55
C ILE A 34 6.99 -4.04 -13.99
N TYR A 35 7.01 -4.94 -13.03
CA TYR A 35 5.79 -5.39 -12.36
C TYR A 35 5.54 -4.59 -11.09
N CYS A 36 4.45 -3.84 -11.06
CA CYS A 36 4.02 -3.10 -9.88
C CYS A 36 3.24 -4.00 -8.92
N SER A 37 3.92 -4.47 -7.88
CA SER A 37 3.32 -5.21 -6.78
C SER A 37 2.91 -4.28 -5.62
N THR A 38 3.20 -4.65 -4.38
CA THR A 38 2.89 -3.87 -3.17
C THR A 38 3.72 -4.39 -1.99
N ILE A 39 4.02 -3.54 -1.01
CA ILE A 39 4.56 -4.02 0.27
C ILE A 39 3.61 -5.01 0.98
N GLY A 40 2.32 -5.02 0.61
CA GLY A 40 1.38 -6.03 1.11
C GLY A 40 1.75 -7.47 0.78
N ALA A 41 2.61 -7.70 -0.22
CA ALA A 41 3.15 -9.00 -0.60
C ALA A 41 4.50 -9.31 0.08
N ILE A 42 5.02 -8.39 0.89
CA ILE A 42 6.27 -8.56 1.66
C ILE A 42 5.94 -8.84 3.13
N GLY A 43 6.71 -9.72 3.75
CA GLY A 43 6.56 -10.07 5.15
C GLY A 43 7.02 -8.98 6.12
N LEU A 44 6.61 -9.15 7.36
CA LEU A 44 7.15 -8.40 8.49
C LEU A 44 7.81 -9.38 9.46
N PRO A 45 8.98 -9.06 10.03
CA PRO A 45 9.67 -9.96 10.93
C PRO A 45 8.80 -10.29 12.16
N PRO A 46 8.77 -11.57 12.61
CA PRO A 46 8.16 -11.93 13.88
C PRO A 46 8.80 -11.15 15.04
N GLY A 47 7.98 -10.59 15.92
CA GLY A 47 8.47 -9.80 17.06
C GLY A 47 8.72 -8.32 16.78
N GLY A 48 8.52 -7.87 15.54
CA GLY A 48 8.74 -6.49 15.11
C GLY A 48 10.07 -6.31 14.37
N GLY A 49 10.29 -5.09 13.88
CA GLY A 49 11.44 -4.76 13.04
C GLY A 49 11.01 -4.28 11.66
N LEU A 50 11.97 -4.08 10.77
CA LEU A 50 11.73 -3.62 9.41
C LEU A 50 11.55 -4.82 8.47
N GLY A 51 10.48 -4.81 7.66
CA GLY A 51 10.35 -5.72 6.53
C GLY A 51 11.35 -5.37 5.44
N THR A 52 11.93 -6.37 4.79
CA THR A 52 12.85 -6.22 3.66
C THR A 52 12.34 -7.06 2.49
N GLU A 53 12.93 -6.89 1.31
CA GLU A 53 12.63 -7.71 0.14
C GLU A 53 12.84 -9.21 0.40
N GLU A 54 13.70 -9.55 1.35
CA GLU A 54 14.04 -10.94 1.72
C GLU A 54 13.19 -11.49 2.87
N THR A 55 12.36 -10.64 3.52
CA THR A 55 11.56 -11.09 4.66
C THR A 55 10.55 -12.16 4.21
N PRO A 56 10.61 -13.37 4.76
CA PRO A 56 9.70 -14.44 4.40
C PRO A 56 8.25 -14.09 4.71
N VAL A 57 7.36 -14.53 3.86
CA VAL A 57 5.92 -14.37 4.04
C VAL A 57 5.18 -15.57 3.47
N SER A 58 4.08 -15.96 4.13
CA SER A 58 3.23 -17.05 3.67
C SER A 58 1.80 -16.58 3.40
N LEU A 59 1.05 -17.39 2.65
CA LEU A 59 -0.34 -17.09 2.31
C LEU A 59 -1.24 -16.98 3.56
N GLU A 60 -0.93 -17.73 4.62
CA GLU A 60 -1.68 -17.71 5.89
C GLU A 60 -1.55 -16.35 6.61
N GLN A 61 -0.44 -15.65 6.39
CA GLN A 61 -0.20 -14.32 6.97
C GLN A 61 -0.95 -13.21 6.22
N MET A 62 -1.48 -13.53 5.02
CA MET A 62 -2.20 -12.56 4.19
C MET A 62 -3.62 -12.35 4.72
N ALA A 63 -3.87 -11.19 5.32
CA ALA A 63 -5.20 -10.80 5.76
C ALA A 63 -6.04 -10.33 4.56
N GLY A 64 -7.19 -10.99 4.33
CA GLY A 64 -8.16 -10.63 3.31
C GLY A 64 -7.81 -11.01 1.87
N HIS A 65 -8.82 -10.94 1.01
CA HIS A 65 -8.71 -11.39 -0.38
C HIS A 65 -7.78 -10.53 -1.22
N TYR A 66 -7.76 -9.22 -0.98
CA TYR A 66 -6.86 -8.31 -1.70
C TYR A 66 -5.39 -8.69 -1.50
N LYS A 67 -4.93 -8.80 -0.22
CA LYS A 67 -3.54 -9.17 0.05
C LYS A 67 -3.18 -10.56 -0.48
N ARG A 68 -4.10 -11.53 -0.29
CA ARG A 68 -3.91 -12.89 -0.81
C ARG A 68 -3.73 -12.89 -2.32
N SER A 69 -4.59 -12.20 -3.06
CA SER A 69 -4.50 -12.14 -4.52
C SER A 69 -3.24 -11.44 -5.01
N LYS A 70 -2.81 -10.34 -4.34
CA LYS A 70 -1.55 -9.64 -4.68
C LYS A 70 -0.33 -10.50 -4.39
N TYR A 71 -0.32 -11.22 -3.27
CA TYR A 71 0.73 -12.17 -2.94
C TYR A 71 0.82 -13.29 -3.99
N LEU A 72 -0.30 -13.94 -4.31
CA LEU A 72 -0.34 -15.01 -5.30
C LEU A 72 0.09 -14.51 -6.69
N ALA A 73 -0.34 -13.31 -7.08
CA ALA A 73 0.10 -12.70 -8.33
C ALA A 73 1.62 -12.50 -8.35
N GLU A 74 2.21 -11.98 -7.27
CA GLU A 74 3.67 -11.81 -7.19
C GLU A 74 4.39 -13.15 -7.21
N GLN A 75 3.84 -14.22 -6.60
CA GLN A 75 4.43 -15.57 -6.71
C GLN A 75 4.47 -16.08 -8.16
N GLU A 76 3.42 -15.83 -8.95
CA GLU A 76 3.44 -16.14 -10.39
C GLU A 76 4.49 -15.32 -11.14
N VAL A 77 4.65 -14.04 -10.83
CA VAL A 77 5.70 -13.19 -11.41
C VAL A 77 7.09 -13.73 -11.07
N VAL A 78 7.34 -14.06 -9.80
CA VAL A 78 8.62 -14.66 -9.36
C VAL A 78 8.90 -15.98 -10.08
N LYS A 79 7.88 -16.81 -10.26
CA LYS A 79 8.01 -18.08 -11.01
C LYS A 79 8.38 -17.84 -12.47
N LEU A 80 7.73 -16.88 -13.13
CA LEU A 80 8.04 -16.53 -14.53
C LEU A 80 9.42 -15.89 -14.65
N ALA A 81 9.83 -15.06 -13.69
CA ALA A 81 11.18 -14.50 -13.65
C ALA A 81 12.26 -15.60 -13.57
N LYS A 82 12.04 -16.60 -12.70
CA LYS A 82 12.93 -17.77 -12.60
C LYS A 82 12.95 -18.62 -13.88
N ALA A 83 11.87 -18.57 -14.67
CA ALA A 83 11.81 -19.22 -15.98
C ALA A 83 12.41 -18.36 -17.12
N GLY A 84 13.05 -17.25 -16.80
CA GLY A 84 13.77 -16.39 -17.75
C GLY A 84 13.00 -15.18 -18.26
N LEU A 85 11.79 -14.88 -17.74
CA LEU A 85 11.08 -13.66 -18.11
C LEU A 85 11.84 -12.42 -17.57
N PRO A 86 12.14 -11.39 -18.40
CA PRO A 86 12.94 -10.24 -18.00
C PRO A 86 12.13 -9.24 -17.18
N VAL A 87 11.70 -9.62 -15.96
CA VAL A 87 10.87 -8.81 -15.08
C VAL A 87 11.65 -8.32 -13.86
N VAL A 88 11.45 -7.03 -13.52
CA VAL A 88 11.84 -6.41 -12.25
C VAL A 88 10.58 -6.13 -11.46
N ILE A 89 10.58 -6.43 -10.17
CA ILE A 89 9.41 -6.27 -9.30
C ILE A 89 9.62 -5.04 -8.43
N VAL A 90 8.64 -4.15 -8.39
CA VAL A 90 8.62 -3.00 -7.48
C VAL A 90 7.46 -3.12 -6.50
N ASN A 91 7.74 -2.87 -5.23
CA ASN A 91 6.78 -2.99 -4.13
C ASN A 91 6.57 -1.60 -3.48
N PRO A 92 5.66 -0.75 -4.03
CA PRO A 92 5.36 0.53 -3.41
C PRO A 92 4.84 0.37 -1.99
N SER A 93 5.24 1.27 -1.10
CA SER A 93 4.76 1.33 0.29
C SER A 93 3.38 2.01 0.39
N ALA A 94 3.25 3.08 1.13
CA ALA A 94 2.03 3.88 1.19
C ALA A 94 2.24 5.19 0.40
N PRO A 95 1.92 5.21 -0.91
CA PRO A 95 2.07 6.40 -1.72
C PRO A 95 1.10 7.50 -1.26
N VAL A 96 1.62 8.72 -1.18
CA VAL A 96 0.86 9.93 -0.84
C VAL A 96 1.25 11.02 -1.81
N GLY A 97 0.30 11.82 -2.27
CA GLY A 97 0.57 12.92 -3.20
C GLY A 97 -0.67 13.37 -3.96
N ALA A 98 -0.46 14.10 -5.04
CA ALA A 98 -1.52 14.54 -5.94
C ALA A 98 -2.05 13.40 -6.81
N GLY A 99 -3.27 13.53 -7.34
CA GLY A 99 -3.83 12.62 -8.35
C GLY A 99 -4.64 11.44 -7.81
N ASP A 100 -4.91 11.35 -6.51
CA ASP A 100 -5.74 10.28 -5.92
C ASP A 100 -7.24 10.51 -6.18
N VAL A 101 -7.64 10.44 -7.47
CA VAL A 101 -8.99 10.76 -7.98
C VAL A 101 -10.09 9.93 -7.31
N LYS A 102 -9.83 8.66 -7.05
CA LYS A 102 -10.70 7.81 -6.25
C LYS A 102 -9.96 7.47 -4.96
N PRO A 103 -10.18 8.24 -3.88
CA PRO A 103 -9.32 8.15 -2.71
C PRO A 103 -8.98 6.71 -2.33
N THR A 104 -7.70 6.42 -2.37
CA THR A 104 -7.14 5.17 -1.84
C THR A 104 -7.41 5.09 -0.34
N PRO A 105 -7.24 3.95 0.33
CA PRO A 105 -7.37 3.89 1.79
C PRO A 105 -6.52 4.93 2.53
N THR A 106 -5.31 5.22 2.04
CA THR A 106 -4.44 6.26 2.61
C THR A 106 -4.98 7.67 2.31
N GLY A 107 -5.40 7.92 1.07
CA GLY A 107 -6.02 9.20 0.67
C GLY A 107 -7.33 9.46 1.40
N GLN A 108 -8.14 8.41 1.66
CA GLN A 108 -9.38 8.55 2.43
C GLN A 108 -9.11 9.00 3.87
N VAL A 109 -8.03 8.52 4.50
CA VAL A 109 -7.62 9.01 5.83
C VAL A 109 -7.32 10.51 5.80
N ILE A 110 -6.64 10.99 4.74
CA ILE A 110 -6.35 12.42 4.55
C ILE A 110 -7.66 13.22 4.39
N VAL A 111 -8.55 12.78 3.52
CA VAL A 111 -9.86 13.43 3.29
C VAL A 111 -10.70 13.47 4.57
N ASP A 112 -10.79 12.36 5.30
CA ASP A 112 -11.57 12.29 6.54
C ASP A 112 -10.96 13.16 7.66
N PHE A 113 -9.64 13.23 7.74
CA PHE A 113 -8.95 14.16 8.63
C PHE A 113 -9.31 15.61 8.27
N MET A 114 -9.19 16.00 7.01
CA MET A 114 -9.48 17.36 6.55
C MET A 114 -10.95 17.76 6.75
N LYS A 115 -11.88 16.79 6.76
CA LYS A 115 -13.29 16.98 7.08
C LYS A 115 -13.59 16.99 8.59
N GLY A 116 -12.58 16.83 9.44
CA GLY A 116 -12.77 16.73 10.89
C GLY A 116 -13.55 15.48 11.34
N ARG A 117 -13.56 14.43 10.51
CA ARG A 117 -14.33 13.19 10.76
C ARG A 117 -13.57 12.13 11.55
N MET A 118 -12.39 12.47 12.07
CA MET A 118 -11.52 11.54 12.78
C MET A 118 -11.34 11.94 14.26
N PRO A 119 -12.32 11.66 15.13
CA PRO A 119 -12.21 11.98 16.56
C PRO A 119 -11.21 11.07 17.29
N ALA A 120 -10.96 9.89 16.74
CA ALA A 120 -10.13 8.86 17.34
C ALA A 120 -9.42 8.02 16.26
N TYR A 121 -8.38 7.28 16.64
CA TYR A 121 -7.62 6.42 15.74
C TYR A 121 -7.13 5.14 16.43
N ILE A 122 -6.80 4.13 15.63
CA ILE A 122 -6.07 2.94 16.07
C ILE A 122 -4.60 3.17 15.73
N GLU A 123 -3.71 3.03 16.71
CA GLU A 123 -2.28 3.19 16.50
C GLU A 123 -1.72 2.10 15.59
N THR A 124 -1.06 2.51 14.53
CA THR A 124 -0.34 1.64 13.60
C THR A 124 0.87 2.38 13.03
N GLY A 125 1.78 1.64 12.41
CA GLY A 125 2.90 2.22 11.66
C GLY A 125 2.67 2.04 10.17
N MET A 126 3.21 2.96 9.38
CA MET A 126 3.22 2.90 7.92
C MET A 126 4.51 3.48 7.36
N ASN A 127 4.91 3.04 6.19
CA ASN A 127 6.00 3.64 5.46
C ASN A 127 5.41 4.58 4.41
N ILE A 128 5.61 5.88 4.56
CA ILE A 128 5.10 6.93 3.65
C ILE A 128 6.13 7.19 2.56
N VAL A 129 5.65 7.33 1.33
CA VAL A 129 6.45 7.71 0.15
C VAL A 129 5.66 8.69 -0.72
N ASP A 130 6.35 9.65 -1.35
CA ASP A 130 5.72 10.53 -2.34
C ASP A 130 5.36 9.71 -3.59
N VAL A 131 4.16 9.94 -4.15
CA VAL A 131 3.70 9.24 -5.36
C VAL A 131 4.60 9.52 -6.57
N ASP A 132 5.19 10.72 -6.66
CA ASP A 132 6.12 11.07 -7.73
C ASP A 132 7.44 10.30 -7.59
N ASP A 133 7.91 10.06 -6.34
CA ASP A 133 9.09 9.22 -6.07
C ASP A 133 8.83 7.76 -6.47
N VAL A 134 7.59 7.28 -6.24
CA VAL A 134 7.19 5.94 -6.70
C VAL A 134 7.19 5.87 -8.23
N ALA A 135 6.66 6.87 -8.91
CA ALA A 135 6.68 6.93 -10.38
C ALA A 135 8.12 6.95 -10.92
N ALA A 136 8.99 7.80 -10.34
CA ALA A 136 10.40 7.83 -10.67
C ALA A 136 11.07 6.47 -10.39
N GLY A 137 10.72 5.82 -9.28
CA GLY A 137 11.21 4.49 -8.91
C GLY A 137 10.88 3.41 -9.95
N HIS A 138 9.72 3.48 -10.63
CA HIS A 138 9.39 2.58 -11.73
C HIS A 138 10.31 2.78 -12.93
N LEU A 139 10.59 4.04 -13.31
CA LEU A 139 11.50 4.36 -14.41
C LEU A 139 12.93 3.95 -14.08
N LEU A 140 13.39 4.24 -12.87
CA LEU A 140 14.72 3.83 -12.41
C LEU A 140 14.85 2.30 -12.32
N ALA A 141 13.79 1.59 -11.94
CA ALA A 141 13.79 0.12 -11.98
C ALA A 141 13.86 -0.41 -13.41
N MET A 142 13.25 0.29 -14.37
CA MET A 142 13.37 -0.04 -15.78
C MET A 142 14.81 0.15 -16.28
N GLU A 143 15.51 1.19 -15.85
CA GLU A 143 16.87 1.51 -16.29
C GLU A 143 17.94 0.66 -15.58
N LYS A 144 17.84 0.53 -14.25
CA LYS A 144 18.91 0.02 -13.38
C LYS A 144 18.54 -1.27 -12.61
N GLY A 145 17.26 -1.59 -12.50
CA GLY A 145 16.80 -2.73 -11.70
C GLY A 145 17.37 -4.05 -12.24
N ARG A 146 17.74 -4.95 -11.36
CA ARG A 146 18.20 -6.30 -11.75
C ARG A 146 16.99 -7.20 -12.03
N ILE A 147 17.06 -7.93 -13.15
CA ILE A 147 16.01 -8.88 -13.54
C ILE A 147 15.82 -9.94 -12.43
N GLY A 148 14.58 -10.23 -12.11
CA GLY A 148 14.19 -11.18 -11.06
C GLY A 148 14.19 -10.62 -9.64
N GLU A 149 14.70 -9.40 -9.43
CA GLU A 149 14.81 -8.77 -8.12
C GLU A 149 13.57 -7.97 -7.75
N ARG A 150 13.36 -7.84 -6.43
CA ARG A 150 12.35 -6.97 -5.82
C ARG A 150 12.98 -5.71 -5.26
N TYR A 151 12.23 -4.60 -5.32
CA TYR A 151 12.65 -3.31 -4.77
C TYR A 151 11.49 -2.64 -4.04
N ILE A 152 11.65 -2.39 -2.75
CA ILE A 152 10.66 -1.65 -1.95
C ILE A 152 10.79 -0.15 -2.29
N LEU A 153 9.76 0.39 -2.96
CA LEU A 153 9.67 1.83 -3.22
C LEU A 153 8.98 2.50 -2.04
N GLY A 154 9.77 2.91 -1.06
CA GLY A 154 9.31 3.54 0.17
C GLY A 154 10.30 4.60 0.64
N ASN A 155 9.93 5.33 1.71
CA ASN A 155 10.78 6.38 2.28
C ASN A 155 10.77 6.31 3.81
N LYS A 156 9.86 7.02 4.48
CA LYS A 156 9.89 7.22 5.91
C LYS A 156 8.91 6.32 6.66
N ASN A 157 9.40 5.60 7.65
CA ASN A 157 8.58 4.87 8.60
C ASN A 157 8.03 5.86 9.64
N LEU A 158 6.71 5.98 9.73
CA LEU A 158 6.00 6.86 10.65
C LEU A 158 4.90 6.10 11.39
N MET A 159 4.64 6.49 12.63
CA MET A 159 3.42 6.11 13.32
C MET A 159 2.26 6.97 12.80
N LEU A 160 1.04 6.42 12.79
CA LEU A 160 -0.14 7.16 12.31
C LEU A 160 -0.35 8.48 13.06
N ARG A 161 -0.01 8.52 14.37
CA ARG A 161 -0.02 9.74 15.15
C ARG A 161 0.91 10.82 14.56
N GLU A 162 2.12 10.45 14.15
CA GLU A 162 3.07 11.39 13.54
C GLU A 162 2.54 11.95 12.22
N VAL A 163 1.87 11.11 11.42
CA VAL A 163 1.18 11.56 10.20
C VAL A 163 0.10 12.59 10.53
N PHE A 164 -0.72 12.37 11.55
CA PHE A 164 -1.74 13.33 11.98
C PHE A 164 -1.14 14.63 12.53
N GLU A 165 -0.01 14.57 13.23
CA GLU A 165 0.71 15.75 13.70
C GLU A 165 1.24 16.60 12.53
N ILE A 166 1.78 15.97 11.48
CA ILE A 166 2.17 16.65 10.24
C ILE A 166 0.95 17.31 9.59
N MET A 167 -0.12 16.55 9.39
CA MET A 167 -1.35 17.07 8.78
C MET A 167 -1.97 18.22 9.59
N SER A 168 -1.91 18.15 10.93
CA SER A 168 -2.37 19.23 11.80
C SER A 168 -1.59 20.53 11.58
N ARG A 169 -0.27 20.44 11.41
CA ARG A 169 0.56 21.62 11.08
C ARG A 169 0.22 22.19 9.69
N LEU A 170 -0.04 21.31 8.71
CA LEU A 170 -0.34 21.74 7.33
C LEU A 170 -1.74 22.35 7.16
N THR A 171 -2.72 21.89 7.94
CA THR A 171 -4.14 22.26 7.74
C THR A 171 -4.70 23.15 8.82
N GLY A 172 -4.06 23.25 9.98
CA GLY A 172 -4.62 23.90 11.19
C GLY A 172 -5.69 23.08 11.90
N ILE A 173 -6.06 21.89 11.40
CA ILE A 173 -7.06 21.02 12.01
C ILE A 173 -6.41 20.23 13.14
N LYS A 174 -7.07 20.18 14.31
CA LYS A 174 -6.54 19.48 15.48
C LYS A 174 -6.39 17.98 15.20
N ALA A 175 -5.22 17.44 15.49
CA ALA A 175 -4.96 16.02 15.39
C ALA A 175 -5.86 15.21 16.35
N PRO A 176 -6.35 14.01 15.97
CA PRO A 176 -7.11 13.15 16.86
C PRO A 176 -6.24 12.75 18.06
N SER A 177 -6.78 12.94 19.27
CA SER A 177 -6.07 12.66 20.53
C SER A 177 -6.46 11.34 21.19
N ILE A 178 -7.59 10.76 20.77
CA ILE A 178 -8.13 9.54 21.40
C ILE A 178 -7.59 8.32 20.66
N LYS A 179 -6.72 7.57 21.33
CA LYS A 179 -6.22 6.29 20.84
C LYS A 179 -7.17 5.17 21.26
N LEU A 180 -7.74 4.47 20.29
CA LEU A 180 -8.65 3.34 20.54
C LEU A 180 -7.87 2.02 20.57
N PRO A 181 -8.14 1.14 21.54
CA PRO A 181 -7.61 -0.20 21.53
C PRO A 181 -8.15 -0.99 20.34
N ARG A 182 -7.26 -1.55 19.52
CA ARG A 182 -7.65 -2.36 18.35
C ARG A 182 -8.66 -3.46 18.69
N LEU A 183 -8.49 -4.13 19.83
CA LEU A 183 -9.37 -5.22 20.26
C LEU A 183 -10.80 -4.74 20.54
N ALA A 184 -10.99 -3.50 20.99
CA ALA A 184 -12.32 -2.91 21.19
C ALA A 184 -13.02 -2.58 19.87
N ILE A 185 -12.26 -2.26 18.81
CA ILE A 185 -12.81 -1.92 17.50
C ILE A 185 -13.07 -3.16 16.64
N LEU A 186 -12.38 -4.26 16.91
CA LEU A 186 -12.48 -5.48 16.11
C LEU A 186 -13.93 -6.03 16.01
N PRO A 187 -14.73 -6.15 17.09
CA PRO A 187 -16.14 -6.58 17.00
C PRO A 187 -16.98 -5.66 16.11
N LEU A 188 -16.80 -4.34 16.24
CA LEU A 188 -17.50 -3.35 15.40
C LEU A 188 -17.15 -3.49 13.93
N ALA A 189 -15.89 -3.79 13.62
CA ALA A 189 -15.44 -4.03 12.25
C ALA A 189 -16.07 -5.32 11.67
N TYR A 190 -16.26 -6.38 12.47
CA TYR A 190 -16.97 -7.58 12.03
C TYR A 190 -18.44 -7.30 11.72
N VAL A 191 -19.15 -6.59 12.60
CA VAL A 191 -20.54 -6.18 12.36
C VAL A 191 -20.64 -5.31 11.11
N ASN A 192 -19.75 -4.33 10.96
CA ASN A 192 -19.72 -3.46 9.79
C ASN A 192 -19.45 -4.23 8.50
N GLN A 193 -18.57 -5.23 8.53
CA GLN A 193 -18.32 -6.14 7.41
C GLN A 193 -19.54 -6.98 7.06
N TRP A 194 -20.26 -7.49 8.05
CA TRP A 194 -21.49 -8.25 7.85
C TRP A 194 -22.58 -7.40 7.19
N ILE A 195 -22.80 -6.16 7.67
CA ILE A 195 -23.71 -5.19 7.04
C ILE A 195 -23.29 -4.88 5.60
N ALA A 196 -22.00 -4.68 5.35
CA ALA A 196 -21.45 -4.44 4.00
C ALA A 196 -21.76 -5.59 3.04
N ASN A 197 -21.62 -6.83 3.51
CA ASN A 197 -21.93 -8.03 2.70
C ASN A 197 -23.44 -8.13 2.38
N LEU A 198 -24.33 -7.71 3.30
CA LEU A 198 -25.79 -7.71 3.07
C LEU A 198 -26.21 -6.58 2.13
N THR A 199 -25.67 -5.38 2.32
CA THR A 199 -26.09 -4.17 1.57
C THR A 199 -25.38 -4.00 0.24
N GLY A 200 -24.23 -4.68 0.03
CA GLY A 200 -23.38 -4.49 -1.13
C GLY A 200 -22.59 -3.17 -1.12
N GLN A 201 -22.61 -2.42 -0.02
CA GLN A 201 -21.85 -1.19 0.16
C GLN A 201 -20.52 -1.47 0.86
N SER A 202 -19.47 -0.71 0.53
CA SER A 202 -18.17 -0.90 1.19
C SER A 202 -18.25 -0.57 2.69
N PRO A 203 -17.56 -1.34 3.55
CA PRO A 203 -17.61 -1.12 4.98
C PRO A 203 -16.95 0.21 5.37
N ARG A 204 -17.58 0.97 6.27
CA ARG A 204 -17.00 2.22 6.82
C ARG A 204 -15.79 1.95 7.71
N ILE A 205 -15.78 0.82 8.41
CA ILE A 205 -14.66 0.33 9.22
C ILE A 205 -14.15 -0.94 8.54
N PRO A 206 -13.14 -0.86 7.64
CA PRO A 206 -12.64 -2.02 6.93
C PRO A 206 -12.01 -3.02 7.90
N LEU A 207 -12.57 -4.21 7.98
CA LEU A 207 -12.08 -5.28 8.88
C LEU A 207 -10.61 -5.61 8.63
N GLU A 208 -10.19 -5.61 7.36
CA GLU A 208 -8.80 -5.84 6.99
C GLU A 208 -7.87 -4.76 7.53
N GLY A 209 -8.27 -3.48 7.47
CA GLY A 209 -7.52 -2.37 8.04
C GLY A 209 -7.33 -2.52 9.56
N VAL A 210 -8.40 -2.89 10.28
CA VAL A 210 -8.33 -3.13 11.73
C VAL A 210 -7.45 -4.33 12.06
N LYS A 211 -7.50 -5.41 11.26
CA LYS A 211 -6.62 -6.57 11.43
C LYS A 211 -5.16 -6.20 11.17
N MET A 212 -4.90 -5.42 10.13
CA MET A 212 -3.55 -4.95 9.77
C MET A 212 -2.94 -4.02 10.81
N ALA A 213 -3.75 -3.23 11.52
CA ALA A 213 -3.28 -2.33 12.58
C ALA A 213 -2.64 -3.06 13.79
N LYS A 214 -2.63 -4.41 13.79
CA LYS A 214 -1.82 -5.21 14.71
C LYS A 214 -0.32 -5.00 14.48
N TYR A 215 0.08 -4.71 13.24
CA TYR A 215 1.48 -4.65 12.82
C TYR A 215 1.90 -3.21 12.53
N LYS A 216 3.12 -2.86 12.90
CA LYS A 216 3.78 -1.66 12.39
C LYS A 216 4.32 -2.01 11.01
N MET A 217 3.68 -1.47 9.97
CA MET A 217 4.10 -1.71 8.59
C MET A 217 5.30 -0.82 8.25
N HIS A 218 6.43 -1.12 8.88
CA HIS A 218 7.70 -0.45 8.70
C HIS A 218 8.61 -1.30 7.82
N TYR A 219 9.27 -0.67 6.87
CA TYR A 219 10.09 -1.36 5.87
C TYR A 219 11.45 -0.68 5.73
N ASP A 220 12.45 -1.47 5.39
CA ASP A 220 13.77 -1.00 4.96
C ASP A 220 13.77 -0.82 3.44
N CYS A 221 13.98 0.40 2.98
CA CYS A 221 14.00 0.74 1.56
C CYS A 221 15.43 0.94 1.04
N SER A 222 16.45 0.61 1.83
CA SER A 222 17.86 0.90 1.53
C SER A 222 18.35 0.25 0.24
N LYS A 223 17.78 -0.91 -0.15
CA LYS A 223 18.12 -1.56 -1.41
C LYS A 223 17.73 -0.69 -2.62
N ALA A 224 16.49 -0.21 -2.69
CA ALA A 224 16.04 0.65 -3.76
C ALA A 224 16.78 1.99 -3.79
N ILE A 225 17.08 2.56 -2.62
CA ILE A 225 17.87 3.80 -2.50
C ILE A 225 19.27 3.59 -3.06
N ARG A 226 19.96 2.51 -2.68
CA ARG A 226 21.33 2.24 -3.06
C ARG A 226 21.47 1.82 -4.53
N GLU A 227 20.58 0.94 -5.00
CA GLU A 227 20.72 0.30 -6.31
C GLU A 227 20.02 1.07 -7.44
N LEU A 228 18.87 1.69 -7.15
CA LEU A 228 18.13 2.46 -8.13
C LEU A 228 18.41 3.97 -8.02
N GLY A 229 18.73 4.47 -6.82
CA GLY A 229 18.87 5.90 -6.58
C GLY A 229 17.52 6.63 -6.55
N ILE A 230 16.49 6.00 -5.95
CA ILE A 230 15.16 6.61 -5.85
C ILE A 230 15.22 7.93 -5.10
N PRO A 231 14.45 8.96 -5.51
CA PRO A 231 14.33 10.20 -4.75
C PRO A 231 13.64 9.95 -3.40
N LEU A 232 13.90 10.82 -2.44
CA LEU A 232 13.41 10.71 -1.06
C LEU A 232 12.74 12.02 -0.65
N THR A 233 11.61 12.34 -1.25
CA THR A 233 10.82 13.52 -0.91
C THR A 233 10.33 13.44 0.53
N PRO A 234 10.56 14.45 1.37
CA PRO A 234 10.10 14.44 2.76
C PRO A 234 8.58 14.18 2.86
N PRO A 235 8.12 13.37 3.84
CA PRO A 235 6.70 13.06 4.02
C PRO A 235 5.82 14.29 4.17
N GLU A 236 6.35 15.36 4.77
CA GLU A 236 5.66 16.65 4.91
C GLU A 236 5.29 17.23 3.55
N VAL A 237 6.21 17.17 2.58
CA VAL A 237 6.00 17.68 1.22
C VAL A 237 4.99 16.79 0.49
N ALA A 238 5.09 15.47 0.61
CA ALA A 238 4.15 14.53 0.01
C ALA A 238 2.72 14.74 0.55
N LEU A 239 2.58 14.89 1.88
CA LEU A 239 1.30 15.18 2.53
C LEU A 239 0.75 16.56 2.14
N GLU A 240 1.61 17.57 2.01
CA GLU A 240 1.21 18.91 1.54
C GLU A 240 0.64 18.85 0.10
N LYS A 241 1.31 18.15 -0.82
CA LYS A 241 0.82 17.90 -2.18
C LYS A 241 -0.58 17.25 -2.16
N ALA A 242 -0.78 16.23 -1.34
CA ALA A 242 -2.06 15.55 -1.21
C ALA A 242 -3.16 16.47 -0.64
N VAL A 243 -2.87 17.19 0.43
CA VAL A 243 -3.79 18.16 1.07
C VAL A 243 -4.22 19.22 0.07
N ARG A 244 -3.26 19.82 -0.66
CA ARG A 244 -3.54 20.82 -1.69
C ARG A 244 -4.42 20.25 -2.79
N TRP A 245 -4.06 19.09 -3.32
CA TRP A 245 -4.77 18.44 -4.40
C TRP A 245 -6.24 18.12 -4.02
N PHE A 246 -6.49 17.52 -2.84
CA PHE A 246 -7.85 17.23 -2.39
C PHE A 246 -8.68 18.50 -2.17
N ARG A 247 -8.06 19.60 -1.72
CA ARG A 247 -8.73 20.89 -1.57
C ARG A 247 -9.10 21.50 -2.93
N ASP A 248 -8.16 21.54 -3.86
CA ASP A 248 -8.35 22.14 -5.19
C ASP A 248 -9.41 21.39 -6.01
N HIS A 249 -9.55 20.07 -5.79
CA HIS A 249 -10.54 19.23 -6.46
C HIS A 249 -11.83 19.02 -5.66
N LYS A 250 -12.06 19.84 -4.62
CA LYS A 250 -13.32 19.90 -3.85
C LYS A 250 -13.71 18.57 -3.17
N TYR A 251 -12.73 17.80 -2.70
CA TYR A 251 -13.00 16.63 -1.84
C TYR A 251 -13.31 17.04 -0.40
N VAL A 252 -12.93 18.27 -0.03
CA VAL A 252 -13.05 18.86 1.31
C VAL A 252 -13.46 20.32 1.22
#